data_3c158f1b7c8e1c73622591929b273859
#
_entry.id   3c158f1b7c8e1c73622591929b273859
#
_cell.length_a   1.000
_cell.length_b   1.000
_cell.length_c   1.000
_cell.angle_alpha   90.00
_cell.angle_beta   90.00
_cell.angle_gamma   90.00
#
_symmetry.space_group_name_H-M   'P 1'
#
loop_
_entity.id
_entity.type
_entity.pdbx_description
1 polymer ?
#
loop_
_entity_poly.entity_id
_entity_poly.type
_entity_poly.pdbx_seq_one_letter_code
_entity_poly.pdbx_strand_id
1 'polypeptide(L)'
;MKKAENEEACWTICPECKGRGKINQRSRKKVRLRYQIEIKEFEKAQTDGVAPVRAESNIQPCLSCNASGLIRSASYPIVDTENYPHVAIIGGGIGGVALAVACLHRGIPFTLYERDNSFDARSQGYGLTLQQASNAMKGLGILTLEQGLYSTNHVVHTTEGTVISEWGMRKRMHTEMKANPKRTNVHISRQSLRLALLEQLGGFDAVQWGHQLIGFNERASEGVELSFQVNGEMKSIKADLVVGADGIRSAVRSLLIGDDVTPLRYLGCIVILGICPLENLKGFDSHLLDGATVFQTVNGNERIYMMPYSTDSVMWQLSFPMSEKEAKDLSEQGPQALKEEGCRRTQWHDPIPQIMAATLAAQITGYPVYDRELLDPKLLKNARCVTLIGDAAHPMSPFKGQGANQALLDALALARGITKGCRPLSQWKDAGVRQSVLTEFESEMLERSASKVKDSAEAVELLHSKVVLREGNETRGRGLKSKDI
;
A
#
# COMPACT_ATOMS: atom_id res chain seq x y z
N MET A 1 -29.32 24.96 7.84
CA MET A 1 -28.46 24.50 6.74
C MET A 1 -28.84 23.05 6.46
N LYS A 2 -29.30 22.75 5.23
CA LYS A 2 -29.80 21.43 4.81
C LYS A 2 -28.65 20.42 4.86
N LYS A 3 -28.79 19.30 5.62
CA LYS A 3 -28.02 18.08 5.40
C LYS A 3 -28.26 17.69 3.94
N ALA A 4 -27.22 17.78 3.12
CA ALA A 4 -27.22 17.11 1.83
C ALA A 4 -27.31 15.62 2.15
N GLU A 5 -28.37 14.98 1.69
CA GLU A 5 -28.51 13.54 1.66
C GLU A 5 -27.28 13.00 0.91
N ASN A 6 -26.44 12.27 1.61
CA ASN A 6 -25.35 11.52 1.02
C ASN A 6 -26.01 10.34 0.29
N GLU A 7 -26.52 10.57 -0.93
CA GLU A 7 -26.82 9.46 -1.84
C GLU A 7 -25.52 8.67 -2.00
N GLU A 8 -25.54 7.42 -1.60
CA GLU A 8 -24.41 6.48 -1.78
C GLU A 8 -24.01 6.49 -3.26
N ALA A 9 -22.89 7.12 -3.55
CA ALA A 9 -22.49 7.36 -4.92
C ALA A 9 -21.95 6.04 -5.51
N CYS A 10 -22.77 5.35 -6.29
CA CYS A 10 -22.32 4.21 -7.07
C CYS A 10 -21.34 4.63 -8.16
N TRP A 11 -20.42 3.76 -8.48
CA TRP A 11 -19.39 3.99 -9.48
C TRP A 11 -19.41 2.90 -10.56
N THR A 12 -19.11 3.30 -11.78
CA THR A 12 -18.90 2.38 -12.91
C THR A 12 -17.69 2.79 -13.71
N ILE A 13 -17.18 1.89 -14.55
CA ILE A 13 -16.02 2.19 -15.40
C ILE A 13 -16.32 3.32 -16.39
N CYS A 14 -15.39 4.21 -16.54
CA CYS A 14 -15.46 5.27 -17.57
C CYS A 14 -15.46 4.63 -18.97
N PRO A 15 -16.46 4.88 -19.81
CA PRO A 15 -16.58 4.25 -21.12
C PRO A 15 -15.46 4.71 -22.08
N GLU A 16 -14.96 5.93 -21.94
CA GLU A 16 -13.92 6.47 -22.83
C GLU A 16 -12.56 5.80 -22.62
N CYS A 17 -12.09 5.68 -21.38
CA CYS A 17 -10.82 5.02 -21.07
C CYS A 17 -10.99 3.55 -20.69
N LYS A 18 -12.21 3.01 -20.66
CA LYS A 18 -12.52 1.63 -20.29
C LYS A 18 -11.92 1.25 -18.93
N GLY A 19 -12.11 2.12 -17.95
CA GLY A 19 -11.63 1.93 -16.57
C GLY A 19 -10.12 2.15 -16.35
N ARG A 20 -9.34 2.50 -17.38
CA ARG A 20 -7.88 2.65 -17.29
C ARG A 20 -7.42 3.97 -16.66
N GLY A 21 -8.26 4.99 -16.66
CA GLY A 21 -7.91 6.35 -16.24
C GLY A 21 -6.96 7.08 -17.19
N LYS A 22 -6.50 6.40 -18.25
CA LYS A 22 -5.55 6.92 -19.26
C LYS A 22 -6.02 6.54 -20.64
N ILE A 23 -5.77 7.41 -21.60
CA ILE A 23 -6.05 7.19 -23.04
C ILE A 23 -4.75 7.30 -23.83
N ASN A 24 -4.62 6.42 -24.83
CA ASN A 24 -3.52 6.53 -25.78
C ASN A 24 -3.87 7.59 -26.82
N GLN A 25 -3.17 8.69 -26.81
CA GLN A 25 -3.28 9.66 -27.91
C GLN A 25 -2.63 9.07 -29.14
N ARG A 26 -3.37 9.04 -30.24
CA ARG A 26 -2.80 8.62 -31.54
C ARG A 26 -1.59 9.52 -31.85
N SER A 27 -0.42 8.93 -32.05
CA SER A 27 0.75 9.66 -32.51
C SER A 27 0.40 10.49 -33.74
N ARG A 28 0.91 11.72 -33.82
CA ARG A 28 0.65 12.66 -34.92
C ARG A 28 0.89 11.97 -36.25
N LYS A 29 0.05 12.24 -37.24
CA LYS A 29 0.11 11.62 -38.58
C LYS A 29 1.55 11.62 -39.15
N LYS A 30 2.29 12.70 -38.91
CA LYS A 30 3.69 12.88 -39.34
C LYS A 30 4.65 11.85 -38.69
N VAL A 31 4.47 11.55 -37.38
CA VAL A 31 5.29 10.57 -36.63
C VAL A 31 5.01 9.14 -37.09
N ARG A 32 3.74 8.82 -37.36
CA ARG A 32 3.35 7.51 -37.90
C ARG A 32 3.88 7.27 -39.30
N LEU A 33 3.81 8.31 -40.14
CA LEU A 33 4.32 8.24 -41.53
C LEU A 33 5.84 8.06 -41.54
N ARG A 34 6.55 8.78 -40.67
CA ARG A 34 8.00 8.64 -40.51
C ARG A 34 8.39 7.24 -40.07
N TYR A 35 7.74 6.69 -39.06
CA TYR A 35 7.97 5.31 -38.60
C TYR A 35 7.68 4.28 -39.71
N GLN A 36 6.61 4.46 -40.50
CA GLN A 36 6.29 3.59 -41.63
C GLN A 36 7.36 3.63 -42.73
N ILE A 37 7.96 4.79 -42.97
CA ILE A 37 9.06 4.95 -43.90
C ILE A 37 10.32 4.25 -43.36
N GLU A 38 10.69 4.51 -42.08
CA GLU A 38 11.86 3.91 -41.42
C GLU A 38 11.78 2.37 -41.40
N ILE A 39 10.60 1.79 -41.14
CA ILE A 39 10.39 0.32 -41.22
C ILE A 39 10.55 -0.20 -42.64
N LYS A 40 9.96 0.47 -43.62
CA LYS A 40 10.09 0.04 -45.02
C LYS A 40 11.52 0.14 -45.54
N GLU A 41 12.27 1.12 -45.09
CA GLU A 41 13.70 1.26 -45.44
C GLU A 41 14.53 0.19 -44.73
N PHE A 42 14.23 -0.14 -43.49
CA PHE A 42 14.89 -1.22 -42.72
C PHE A 42 14.61 -2.60 -43.38
N GLU A 43 13.36 -2.88 -43.75
CA GLU A 43 12.98 -4.12 -44.43
C GLU A 43 13.65 -4.25 -45.81
N LYS A 44 13.85 -3.13 -46.50
CA LYS A 44 14.53 -3.11 -47.81
C LYS A 44 16.05 -3.29 -47.73
N ALA A 45 16.64 -2.80 -46.61
CA ALA A 45 18.10 -2.80 -46.47
C ALA A 45 18.66 -4.17 -46.10
N GLN A 46 17.84 -5.16 -45.69
CA GLN A 46 18.24 -6.52 -45.26
C GLN A 46 19.46 -6.56 -44.34
N THR A 47 19.61 -5.54 -43.47
CA THR A 47 20.75 -5.40 -42.57
C THR A 47 20.44 -5.96 -41.19
N ASP A 48 21.42 -6.57 -40.54
CA ASP A 48 21.38 -7.04 -39.14
C ASP A 48 21.32 -5.89 -38.07
N GLY A 49 20.73 -4.77 -38.46
CA GLY A 49 20.58 -3.60 -37.57
C GLY A 49 19.40 -3.71 -36.62
N VAL A 50 19.36 -2.84 -35.60
CA VAL A 50 18.25 -2.73 -34.68
C VAL A 50 17.03 -2.14 -35.39
N ALA A 51 15.91 -2.89 -35.42
CA ALA A 51 14.67 -2.44 -36.05
C ALA A 51 14.19 -1.11 -35.43
N PRO A 52 13.63 -0.19 -36.27
CA PRO A 52 13.09 1.07 -35.77
C PRO A 52 12.03 0.86 -34.67
N VAL A 53 12.24 1.48 -33.50
CA VAL A 53 11.28 1.38 -32.42
C VAL A 53 10.11 2.32 -32.68
N ARG A 54 8.90 1.79 -32.61
CA ARG A 54 7.68 2.59 -32.73
C ARG A 54 7.69 3.65 -31.63
N ALA A 55 7.57 4.93 -31.98
CA ALA A 55 7.46 6.01 -31.00
C ALA A 55 6.36 5.68 -29.98
N GLU A 56 6.71 5.72 -28.70
CA GLU A 56 5.78 5.44 -27.60
C GLU A 56 4.50 6.26 -27.79
N SER A 57 3.35 5.61 -27.65
CA SER A 57 2.07 6.29 -27.68
C SER A 57 2.03 7.30 -26.51
N ASN A 58 1.74 8.56 -26.81
CA ASN A 58 1.63 9.60 -25.80
C ASN A 58 0.43 9.27 -24.89
N ILE A 59 0.71 8.69 -23.73
CA ILE A 59 -0.31 8.28 -22.75
C ILE A 59 -0.71 9.54 -21.98
N GLN A 60 -1.99 9.93 -22.09
CA GLN A 60 -2.54 11.09 -21.36
C GLN A 60 -3.61 10.66 -20.36
N PRO A 61 -3.77 11.42 -19.25
CA PRO A 61 -4.90 11.24 -18.35
C PRO A 61 -6.23 11.36 -19.09
N CYS A 62 -7.18 10.49 -18.79
CA CYS A 62 -8.54 10.60 -19.34
C CYS A 62 -9.24 11.79 -18.70
N LEU A 63 -9.67 12.75 -19.52
CA LEU A 63 -10.33 13.97 -19.03
C LEU A 63 -11.75 13.70 -18.54
N SER A 64 -12.49 12.77 -19.15
CA SER A 64 -13.88 12.45 -18.79
C SER A 64 -14.02 11.90 -17.37
N CYS A 65 -13.00 11.22 -16.86
CA CYS A 65 -13.02 10.68 -15.50
C CYS A 65 -11.92 11.28 -14.60
N ASN A 66 -11.27 12.36 -15.00
CA ASN A 66 -10.16 12.96 -14.26
C ASN A 66 -9.09 11.94 -13.84
N ALA A 67 -8.75 11.03 -14.74
CA ALA A 67 -7.78 9.94 -14.54
C ALA A 67 -8.17 8.87 -13.52
N SER A 68 -9.36 8.89 -12.92
CA SER A 68 -9.82 7.87 -11.96
C SER A 68 -10.07 6.51 -12.65
N GLY A 69 -10.56 6.51 -13.86
CA GLY A 69 -11.10 5.34 -14.56
C GLY A 69 -12.56 5.07 -14.24
N LEU A 70 -13.18 5.83 -13.34
CA LEU A 70 -14.55 5.67 -12.87
C LEU A 70 -15.37 6.92 -13.16
N ILE A 71 -16.67 6.74 -13.35
CA ILE A 71 -17.68 7.80 -13.40
C ILE A 71 -18.82 7.45 -12.44
N ARG A 72 -19.57 8.45 -11.97
CA ARG A 72 -20.74 8.24 -11.14
C ARG A 72 -21.83 7.52 -11.94
N SER A 73 -22.57 6.65 -11.26
CA SER A 73 -23.69 5.87 -11.77
C SER A 73 -24.84 5.87 -10.77
N ALA A 74 -26.05 5.64 -11.24
CA ALA A 74 -27.21 5.46 -10.38
C ALA A 74 -27.25 4.11 -9.65
N SER A 75 -26.48 3.12 -10.15
CA SER A 75 -26.38 1.78 -9.56
C SER A 75 -25.00 1.20 -9.78
N TYR A 76 -24.62 0.22 -8.98
CA TYR A 76 -23.42 -0.57 -9.23
C TYR A 76 -23.53 -1.35 -10.54
N PRO A 77 -22.39 -1.63 -11.21
CA PRO A 77 -22.37 -2.51 -12.38
C PRO A 77 -22.97 -3.88 -12.06
N ILE A 78 -23.72 -4.43 -13.00
CA ILE A 78 -24.20 -5.81 -12.89
C ILE A 78 -22.96 -6.73 -12.92
N VAL A 79 -22.94 -7.73 -12.04
CA VAL A 79 -21.88 -8.74 -11.98
C VAL A 79 -21.90 -9.54 -13.28
N ASP A 80 -20.76 -9.58 -13.96
CA ASP A 80 -20.61 -10.21 -15.29
C ASP A 80 -19.82 -11.53 -15.14
N THR A 81 -20.54 -12.59 -14.79
CA THR A 81 -19.98 -13.95 -14.60
C THR A 81 -19.63 -14.66 -15.93
N GLU A 82 -20.12 -14.13 -17.05
CA GLU A 82 -19.82 -14.70 -18.37
C GLU A 82 -18.43 -14.30 -18.87
N ASN A 83 -18.09 -13.02 -18.70
CA ASN A 83 -16.85 -12.46 -19.22
C ASN A 83 -15.71 -12.42 -18.19
N TYR A 84 -16.00 -12.41 -16.88
CA TYR A 84 -14.96 -12.30 -15.86
C TYR A 84 -14.83 -13.56 -15.01
N PRO A 85 -13.61 -13.88 -14.53
CA PRO A 85 -13.38 -14.93 -13.57
C PRO A 85 -13.97 -14.55 -12.20
N HIS A 86 -14.50 -15.52 -11.46
CA HIS A 86 -14.80 -15.35 -10.04
C HIS A 86 -13.50 -15.29 -9.23
N VAL A 87 -13.29 -14.19 -8.52
CA VAL A 87 -12.06 -13.90 -7.78
C VAL A 87 -12.25 -14.22 -6.30
N ALA A 88 -11.55 -15.23 -5.78
CA ALA A 88 -11.42 -15.47 -4.35
C ALA A 88 -10.26 -14.62 -3.81
N ILE A 89 -10.58 -13.61 -2.99
CA ILE A 89 -9.61 -12.71 -2.37
C ILE A 89 -9.34 -13.22 -0.95
N ILE A 90 -8.10 -13.58 -0.65
CA ILE A 90 -7.70 -14.13 0.65
C ILE A 90 -7.00 -13.04 1.45
N GLY A 91 -7.64 -12.57 2.51
CA GLY A 91 -7.18 -11.52 3.42
C GLY A 91 -7.97 -10.21 3.29
N GLY A 92 -8.68 -9.83 4.34
CA GLY A 92 -9.46 -8.59 4.48
C GLY A 92 -8.65 -7.39 4.95
N GLY A 93 -7.33 -7.34 4.65
CA GLY A 93 -6.47 -6.18 4.84
C GLY A 93 -6.71 -5.09 3.78
N ILE A 94 -5.91 -4.01 3.82
CA ILE A 94 -6.05 -2.87 2.88
C ILE A 94 -6.01 -3.34 1.43
N GLY A 95 -5.07 -4.23 1.05
CA GLY A 95 -4.93 -4.70 -0.33
C GLY A 95 -6.15 -5.51 -0.80
N GLY A 96 -6.62 -6.46 0.04
CA GLY A 96 -7.76 -7.31 -0.31
C GLY A 96 -9.08 -6.55 -0.39
N VAL A 97 -9.34 -5.67 0.60
CA VAL A 97 -10.55 -4.82 0.56
C VAL A 97 -10.51 -3.87 -0.63
N ALA A 98 -9.34 -3.25 -0.94
CA ALA A 98 -9.20 -2.40 -2.12
C ALA A 98 -9.43 -3.16 -3.44
N LEU A 99 -8.99 -4.42 -3.53
CA LEU A 99 -9.27 -5.26 -4.69
C LEU A 99 -10.75 -5.57 -4.81
N ALA A 100 -11.42 -5.90 -3.70
CA ALA A 100 -12.86 -6.12 -3.68
C ALA A 100 -13.65 -4.89 -4.18
N VAL A 101 -13.29 -3.69 -3.70
CA VAL A 101 -13.86 -2.41 -4.17
C VAL A 101 -13.60 -2.21 -5.67
N ALA A 102 -12.38 -2.47 -6.12
CA ALA A 102 -12.03 -2.34 -7.54
C ALA A 102 -12.80 -3.33 -8.41
N CYS A 103 -13.09 -4.53 -7.93
CA CYS A 103 -13.93 -5.53 -8.59
C CYS A 103 -15.40 -5.08 -8.63
N LEU A 104 -15.95 -4.63 -7.51
CA LEU A 104 -17.32 -4.12 -7.42
C LEU A 104 -17.61 -3.07 -8.49
N HIS A 105 -16.76 -2.05 -8.60
CA HIS A 105 -16.94 -0.96 -9.56
C HIS A 105 -16.77 -1.39 -11.03
N ARG A 106 -16.36 -2.64 -11.27
CA ARG A 106 -16.14 -3.21 -12.61
C ARG A 106 -17.07 -4.35 -12.97
N GLY A 107 -17.94 -4.74 -12.05
CA GLY A 107 -18.82 -5.90 -12.22
C GLY A 107 -18.04 -7.23 -12.28
N ILE A 108 -16.83 -7.28 -11.73
CA ILE A 108 -16.05 -8.52 -11.60
C ILE A 108 -16.58 -9.31 -10.41
N PRO A 109 -17.00 -10.59 -10.59
CA PRO A 109 -17.47 -11.42 -9.48
C PRO A 109 -16.32 -11.69 -8.51
N PHE A 110 -16.57 -11.53 -7.21
CA PHE A 110 -15.57 -11.78 -6.18
C PHE A 110 -16.19 -12.28 -4.88
N THR A 111 -15.37 -12.90 -4.04
CA THR A 111 -15.65 -13.18 -2.63
C THR A 111 -14.40 -12.86 -1.81
N LEU A 112 -14.57 -12.07 -0.74
CA LEU A 112 -13.49 -11.64 0.16
C LEU A 112 -13.53 -12.47 1.45
N TYR A 113 -12.46 -13.21 1.72
CA TYR A 113 -12.30 -14.06 2.90
C TYR A 113 -11.29 -13.46 3.87
N GLU A 114 -11.63 -13.48 5.16
CA GLU A 114 -10.74 -13.04 6.24
C GLU A 114 -10.75 -14.06 7.37
N ARG A 115 -9.55 -14.40 7.88
CA ARG A 115 -9.39 -15.36 8.97
C ARG A 115 -9.85 -14.81 10.32
N ASP A 116 -9.75 -13.50 10.54
CA ASP A 116 -10.23 -12.88 11.76
C ASP A 116 -11.76 -12.93 11.81
N ASN A 117 -12.33 -13.03 13.01
CA ASN A 117 -13.77 -13.21 13.18
C ASN A 117 -14.57 -11.91 13.01
N SER A 118 -13.90 -10.75 13.05
CA SER A 118 -14.53 -9.44 12.87
C SER A 118 -13.52 -8.37 12.46
N PHE A 119 -14.03 -7.21 12.11
CA PHE A 119 -13.21 -6.03 11.79
C PHE A 119 -12.31 -5.60 12.97
N ASP A 120 -12.83 -5.66 14.19
CA ASP A 120 -12.17 -5.18 15.41
C ASP A 120 -11.29 -6.24 16.10
N ALA A 121 -11.23 -7.47 15.58
CA ALA A 121 -10.42 -8.54 16.15
C ALA A 121 -8.93 -8.16 16.30
N ARG A 122 -8.47 -7.20 15.48
CA ARG A 122 -7.14 -6.58 15.58
C ARG A 122 -7.28 -5.08 15.61
N SER A 123 -7.22 -4.51 16.79
CA SER A 123 -7.26 -3.05 17.02
C SER A 123 -5.97 -2.32 16.59
N GLN A 124 -5.08 -2.95 15.84
CA GLN A 124 -3.79 -2.39 15.47
C GLN A 124 -3.92 -1.25 14.47
N GLY A 125 -3.94 -0.05 15.01
CA GLY A 125 -4.11 1.18 14.28
C GLY A 125 -2.85 2.03 14.19
N TYR A 126 -1.75 1.58 13.60
CA TYR A 126 -0.69 2.53 13.24
C TYR A 126 -1.14 3.43 12.10
N GLY A 127 -0.60 4.67 12.09
CA GLY A 127 -0.86 5.63 11.04
C GLY A 127 -0.14 5.30 9.74
N LEU A 128 -0.77 5.62 8.64
CA LEU A 128 -0.24 5.48 7.28
C LEU A 128 -0.08 6.85 6.65
N THR A 129 0.85 6.96 5.73
CA THR A 129 0.98 8.14 4.86
C THR A 129 0.71 7.74 3.42
N LEU A 130 -0.42 8.19 2.89
CA LEU A 130 -0.73 8.02 1.48
C LEU A 130 0.06 9.03 0.65
N GLN A 131 0.93 8.52 -0.21
CA GLN A 131 1.82 9.28 -1.08
C GLN A 131 1.40 9.11 -2.54
N GLN A 132 1.92 8.07 -3.20
CA GLN A 132 1.59 7.75 -4.59
C GLN A 132 0.16 7.22 -4.74
N ALA A 133 -0.34 6.51 -3.74
CA ALA A 133 -1.66 5.91 -3.75
C ALA A 133 -2.80 6.92 -3.52
N SER A 134 -2.53 8.18 -3.19
CA SER A 134 -3.59 9.19 -3.09
C SER A 134 -4.41 9.33 -4.38
N ASN A 135 -3.78 9.13 -5.54
CA ASN A 135 -4.49 9.08 -6.83
C ASN A 135 -5.19 7.74 -7.07
N ALA A 136 -4.70 6.63 -6.49
CA ALA A 136 -5.35 5.34 -6.59
C ALA A 136 -6.69 5.32 -5.86
N MET A 137 -6.83 6.07 -4.76
CA MET A 137 -8.10 6.21 -4.02
C MET A 137 -9.22 6.71 -4.92
N LYS A 138 -8.96 7.65 -5.84
CA LYS A 138 -9.95 8.08 -6.84
C LYS A 138 -10.39 6.95 -7.77
N GLY A 139 -9.46 6.06 -8.11
CA GLY A 139 -9.73 4.85 -8.90
C GLY A 139 -10.50 3.76 -8.14
N LEU A 140 -10.65 3.93 -6.82
CA LEU A 140 -11.46 3.12 -5.91
C LEU A 140 -12.76 3.85 -5.50
N GLY A 141 -13.12 4.97 -6.15
CA GLY A 141 -14.32 5.71 -5.84
C GLY A 141 -14.24 6.62 -4.60
N ILE A 142 -13.09 6.66 -3.92
CA ILE A 142 -12.89 7.48 -2.72
C ILE A 142 -12.24 8.80 -3.13
N LEU A 143 -13.03 9.86 -3.13
CA LEU A 143 -12.58 11.19 -3.54
C LEU A 143 -11.96 11.97 -2.38
N THR A 144 -12.48 11.79 -1.18
CA THR A 144 -12.03 12.41 0.07
C THR A 144 -11.91 11.35 1.16
N LEU A 145 -10.97 11.55 2.06
CA LEU A 145 -10.81 10.74 3.26
C LEU A 145 -11.14 11.66 4.44
N GLU A 146 -12.32 11.52 5.00
CA GLU A 146 -12.83 12.40 6.06
C GLU A 146 -11.92 12.42 7.30
N GLN A 147 -11.34 11.27 7.63
CA GLN A 147 -10.40 11.12 8.75
C GLN A 147 -8.93 11.34 8.33
N GLY A 148 -8.69 11.80 7.10
CA GLY A 148 -7.35 12.08 6.59
C GLY A 148 -6.81 13.42 7.07
N LEU A 149 -5.61 13.44 7.62
CA LEU A 149 -4.92 14.64 8.07
C LEU A 149 -3.79 15.00 7.10
N TYR A 150 -3.53 16.30 6.94
CA TYR A 150 -2.52 16.79 6.02
C TYR A 150 -1.35 17.37 6.79
N SER A 151 -0.14 16.84 6.62
CA SER A 151 1.05 17.46 7.16
C SER A 151 1.53 18.61 6.28
N THR A 152 1.84 19.71 6.93
CA THR A 152 2.38 20.93 6.27
C THR A 152 3.81 21.20 6.66
N ASN A 153 4.30 20.58 7.74
CA ASN A 153 5.65 20.72 8.23
C ASN A 153 6.26 19.37 8.63
N HIS A 154 7.55 19.21 8.37
CA HIS A 154 8.34 18.05 8.77
C HIS A 154 9.64 18.54 9.38
N VAL A 155 9.94 18.13 10.61
CA VAL A 155 11.11 18.56 11.35
C VAL A 155 11.89 17.36 11.87
N VAL A 156 13.21 17.45 11.87
CA VAL A 156 14.11 16.45 12.49
C VAL A 156 14.98 17.14 13.51
N HIS A 157 15.03 16.57 14.72
CA HIS A 157 15.78 17.07 15.85
C HIS A 157 16.88 16.09 16.26
N THR A 158 17.90 16.61 16.94
CA THR A 158 18.76 15.82 17.83
C THR A 158 18.06 15.53 19.14
N THR A 159 18.63 14.71 20.00
CA THR A 159 18.10 14.42 21.34
C THR A 159 18.03 15.66 22.27
N GLU A 160 18.85 16.66 22.02
CA GLU A 160 18.87 17.94 22.72
C GLU A 160 17.84 18.95 22.19
N GLY A 161 17.09 18.57 21.13
CA GLY A 161 16.07 19.42 20.53
C GLY A 161 16.59 20.35 19.44
N THR A 162 17.85 20.24 19.03
CA THR A 162 18.40 21.03 17.91
C THR A 162 17.81 20.57 16.58
N VAL A 163 17.25 21.51 15.82
CA VAL A 163 16.70 21.21 14.49
C VAL A 163 17.85 21.01 13.48
N ILE A 164 17.91 19.82 12.91
CA ILE A 164 18.92 19.46 11.88
C ILE A 164 18.33 19.35 10.47
N SER A 165 17.01 19.34 10.36
CA SER A 165 16.35 19.31 9.05
C SER A 165 14.92 19.79 9.17
N GLU A 166 14.48 20.58 8.19
CA GLU A 166 13.09 21.05 8.09
C GLU A 166 12.65 21.13 6.63
N TRP A 167 11.45 20.60 6.31
CA TRP A 167 10.84 20.72 4.98
C TRP A 167 9.32 20.70 5.07
N GLY A 168 8.64 21.12 4.04
CA GLY A 168 7.17 21.12 3.96
C GLY A 168 6.62 22.35 3.26
N MET A 169 5.29 22.45 3.22
CA MET A 169 4.62 23.61 2.58
C MET A 169 4.83 24.89 3.35
N ARG A 170 4.85 24.87 4.69
CA ARG A 170 5.08 26.08 5.53
C ARG A 170 6.40 26.73 5.19
N LYS A 171 7.47 25.97 5.08
CA LYS A 171 8.79 26.51 4.72
C LYS A 171 8.82 27.12 3.32
N ARG A 172 8.08 26.53 2.36
CA ARG A 172 7.98 27.06 0.99
C ARG A 172 7.19 28.35 0.90
N MET A 173 6.17 28.54 1.74
CA MET A 173 5.40 29.78 1.78
C MET A 173 6.23 30.98 2.27
N HIS A 174 7.23 30.74 3.13
CA HIS A 174 8.17 31.77 3.57
C HIS A 174 9.24 32.14 2.52
N THR A 175 9.40 31.32 1.47
CA THR A 175 10.42 31.52 0.42
C THR A 175 9.82 31.81 -0.95
N GLU A 176 8.74 32.58 -1.07
CA GLU A 176 8.13 33.12 -2.31
C GLU A 176 8.18 32.23 -3.59
N MET A 177 8.33 30.90 -3.46
CA MET A 177 8.23 30.01 -4.61
C MET A 177 6.77 29.61 -4.83
N LYS A 178 6.22 29.94 -6.02
CA LYS A 178 4.91 29.52 -6.48
C LYS A 178 4.72 28.01 -6.24
N ALA A 179 4.10 27.67 -5.12
CA ALA A 179 3.83 26.29 -4.74
C ALA A 179 2.77 25.72 -5.69
N ASN A 180 3.17 24.78 -6.51
CA ASN A 180 2.23 23.93 -7.20
C ASN A 180 1.88 22.79 -6.22
N PRO A 181 0.67 22.72 -5.62
CA PRO A 181 0.32 21.76 -4.58
C PRO A 181 0.06 20.36 -5.15
N LYS A 182 0.96 19.85 -6.00
CA LYS A 182 0.78 18.57 -6.71
C LYS A 182 0.90 17.32 -5.85
N ARG A 183 1.36 17.41 -4.60
CA ARG A 183 1.49 16.24 -3.70
C ARG A 183 1.27 16.67 -2.26
N THR A 184 0.10 16.37 -1.72
CA THR A 184 -0.17 16.41 -0.29
C THR A 184 -0.06 15.00 0.26
N ASN A 185 0.76 14.80 1.28
CA ASN A 185 0.76 13.56 2.06
C ASN A 185 -0.49 13.55 2.93
N VAL A 186 -1.29 12.49 2.83
CA VAL A 186 -2.46 12.28 3.67
C VAL A 186 -2.09 11.26 4.72
N HIS A 187 -2.17 11.65 5.98
CA HIS A 187 -2.02 10.74 7.12
C HIS A 187 -3.38 10.21 7.51
N ILE A 188 -3.49 8.91 7.71
CA ILE A 188 -4.73 8.26 8.10
C ILE A 188 -4.40 7.01 8.91
N SER A 189 -5.24 6.65 9.87
CA SER A 189 -5.08 5.39 10.56
C SER A 189 -5.32 4.21 9.62
N ARG A 190 -4.64 3.10 9.83
CA ARG A 190 -4.84 1.87 9.06
C ARG A 190 -6.29 1.40 9.12
N GLN A 191 -6.91 1.47 10.29
CA GLN A 191 -8.30 1.07 10.49
C GLN A 191 -9.27 2.02 9.79
N SER A 192 -9.05 3.34 9.87
CA SER A 192 -9.89 4.32 9.16
C SER A 192 -9.83 4.15 7.65
N LEU A 193 -8.65 3.87 7.09
CA LEU A 193 -8.52 3.59 5.66
C LEU A 193 -9.23 2.29 5.27
N ARG A 194 -9.09 1.24 6.10
CA ARG A 194 -9.75 -0.05 5.87
C ARG A 194 -11.27 0.09 5.98
N LEU A 195 -11.75 0.87 6.95
CA LEU A 195 -13.19 1.17 7.10
C LEU A 195 -13.74 1.92 5.89
N ALA A 196 -13.07 3.00 5.46
CA ALA A 196 -13.48 3.76 4.28
C ALA A 196 -13.56 2.92 3.00
N LEU A 197 -12.70 1.90 2.87
CA LEU A 197 -12.77 0.93 1.79
C LEU A 197 -13.94 -0.05 1.97
N LEU A 198 -14.21 -0.54 3.18
CA LEU A 198 -15.33 -1.44 3.46
C LEU A 198 -16.68 -0.76 3.27
N GLU A 199 -16.80 0.51 3.60
CA GLU A 199 -18.00 1.32 3.34
C GLU A 199 -18.36 1.37 1.85
N GLN A 200 -17.35 1.36 0.96
CA GLN A 200 -17.59 1.23 -0.49
C GLN A 200 -18.21 -0.12 -0.90
N LEU A 201 -18.06 -1.16 -0.07
CA LEU A 201 -18.64 -2.50 -0.28
C LEU A 201 -20.02 -2.67 0.35
N GLY A 202 -20.56 -1.64 1.00
CA GLY A 202 -21.80 -1.73 1.80
C GLY A 202 -21.57 -2.21 3.23
N GLY A 203 -20.33 -2.23 3.72
CA GLY A 203 -19.98 -2.52 5.10
C GLY A 203 -19.38 -3.90 5.34
N PHE A 204 -19.49 -4.38 6.58
CA PHE A 204 -18.79 -5.59 7.06
C PHE A 204 -19.36 -6.90 6.50
N ASP A 205 -20.60 -6.92 6.07
CA ASP A 205 -21.29 -8.11 5.53
C ASP A 205 -20.73 -8.56 4.18
N ALA A 206 -19.99 -7.69 3.50
CA ALA A 206 -19.28 -8.01 2.25
C ALA A 206 -18.09 -8.95 2.46
N VAL A 207 -17.68 -9.23 3.72
CA VAL A 207 -16.53 -10.05 4.08
C VAL A 207 -16.98 -11.36 4.70
N GLN A 208 -16.42 -12.46 4.21
CA GLN A 208 -16.57 -13.79 4.82
C GLN A 208 -15.55 -13.91 5.97
N TRP A 209 -15.97 -13.47 7.16
CA TRP A 209 -15.15 -13.52 8.38
C TRP A 209 -14.94 -14.95 8.88
N GLY A 210 -13.89 -15.18 9.67
CA GLY A 210 -13.59 -16.47 10.28
C GLY A 210 -13.15 -17.56 9.29
N HIS A 211 -12.80 -17.19 8.05
CA HIS A 211 -12.37 -18.12 7.02
C HIS A 211 -10.83 -18.19 6.95
N GLN A 212 -10.23 -19.19 7.59
CA GLN A 212 -8.79 -19.44 7.53
C GLN A 212 -8.47 -20.38 6.38
N LEU A 213 -7.72 -19.91 5.38
CA LEU A 213 -7.24 -20.75 4.28
C LEU A 213 -6.23 -21.77 4.81
N ILE A 214 -6.49 -23.05 4.52
CA ILE A 214 -5.63 -24.19 4.89
C ILE A 214 -4.89 -24.75 3.68
N GLY A 215 -5.53 -24.72 2.50
CA GLY A 215 -4.94 -25.25 1.28
C GLY A 215 -5.70 -24.83 0.04
N PHE A 216 -5.09 -25.04 -1.10
CA PHE A 216 -5.76 -24.95 -2.40
C PHE A 216 -5.19 -25.97 -3.39
N ASN A 217 -5.98 -26.30 -4.40
CA ASN A 217 -5.59 -27.18 -5.49
C ASN A 217 -6.06 -26.60 -6.83
N GLU A 218 -5.12 -26.31 -7.73
CA GLU A 218 -5.42 -25.85 -9.10
C GLU A 218 -5.77 -27.06 -9.99
N ARG A 219 -6.99 -27.06 -10.54
CA ARG A 219 -7.44 -28.09 -11.49
C ARG A 219 -7.41 -27.55 -12.92
N ALA A 220 -6.92 -28.34 -13.85
CA ALA A 220 -6.59 -27.89 -15.21
C ALA A 220 -7.76 -27.23 -15.98
N SER A 221 -9.00 -27.64 -15.73
CA SER A 221 -10.20 -27.16 -16.43
C SER A 221 -11.31 -26.63 -15.51
N GLU A 222 -11.10 -26.65 -14.18
CA GLU A 222 -12.16 -26.37 -13.19
C GLU A 222 -11.82 -25.19 -12.24
N GLY A 223 -10.75 -24.44 -12.51
CA GLY A 223 -10.30 -23.36 -11.64
C GLY A 223 -9.51 -23.87 -10.42
N VAL A 224 -9.73 -23.24 -9.27
CA VAL A 224 -9.03 -23.54 -8.01
C VAL A 224 -10.04 -23.98 -6.96
N GLU A 225 -9.78 -25.12 -6.33
CA GLU A 225 -10.51 -25.58 -5.15
C GLU A 225 -9.75 -25.12 -3.90
N LEU A 226 -10.42 -24.34 -3.05
CA LEU A 226 -9.91 -23.77 -1.81
C LEU A 226 -10.46 -24.53 -0.61
N SER A 227 -9.60 -24.86 0.34
CA SER A 227 -9.97 -25.48 1.61
C SER A 227 -9.83 -24.48 2.75
N PHE A 228 -10.92 -24.21 3.44
CA PHE A 228 -10.96 -23.31 4.59
C PHE A 228 -11.30 -24.05 5.88
N GLN A 229 -10.70 -23.59 6.97
CA GLN A 229 -11.19 -23.88 8.32
C GLN A 229 -12.11 -22.75 8.76
N VAL A 230 -13.36 -23.06 9.11
CA VAL A 230 -14.40 -22.12 9.52
C VAL A 230 -15.08 -22.68 10.76
N ASN A 231 -14.94 -22.01 11.92
CA ASN A 231 -15.50 -22.46 13.20
C ASN A 231 -15.14 -23.93 13.56
N GLY A 232 -13.92 -24.36 13.20
CA GLY A 232 -13.44 -25.72 13.45
C GLY A 232 -13.80 -26.74 12.37
N GLU A 233 -14.66 -26.40 11.41
CA GLU A 233 -15.06 -27.27 10.31
C GLU A 233 -14.30 -26.97 9.03
N MET A 234 -14.10 -27.97 8.19
CA MET A 234 -13.49 -27.82 6.88
C MET A 234 -14.56 -27.52 5.83
N LYS A 235 -14.35 -26.45 5.06
CA LYS A 235 -15.21 -26.07 3.93
C LYS A 235 -14.39 -26.01 2.65
N SER A 236 -14.93 -26.58 1.56
CA SER A 236 -14.36 -26.48 0.22
C SER A 236 -15.17 -25.52 -0.65
N ILE A 237 -14.47 -24.65 -1.39
CA ILE A 237 -15.06 -23.59 -2.24
C ILE A 237 -14.27 -23.57 -3.55
N LYS A 238 -14.97 -23.33 -4.67
CA LYS A 238 -14.35 -23.18 -6.00
C LYS A 238 -14.29 -21.72 -6.42
N ALA A 239 -13.20 -21.36 -7.09
CA ALA A 239 -13.00 -20.05 -7.72
C ALA A 239 -12.22 -20.18 -9.02
N ASP A 240 -12.33 -19.18 -9.91
CA ASP A 240 -11.56 -19.16 -11.16
C ASP A 240 -10.18 -18.54 -10.98
N LEU A 241 -10.06 -17.60 -10.02
CA LEU A 241 -8.83 -16.89 -9.69
C LEU A 241 -8.70 -16.72 -8.17
N VAL A 242 -7.54 -17.02 -7.61
CA VAL A 242 -7.21 -16.80 -6.21
C VAL A 242 -6.18 -15.69 -6.09
N VAL A 243 -6.44 -14.72 -5.22
CA VAL A 243 -5.53 -13.61 -4.93
C VAL A 243 -5.15 -13.59 -3.47
N GLY A 244 -3.89 -13.90 -3.16
CA GLY A 244 -3.33 -13.77 -1.80
C GLY A 244 -3.08 -12.30 -1.47
N ALA A 245 -3.83 -11.78 -0.50
CA ALA A 245 -3.73 -10.45 0.08
C ALA A 245 -3.57 -10.52 1.62
N ASP A 246 -3.07 -11.64 2.11
CA ASP A 246 -3.04 -12.11 3.49
C ASP A 246 -1.76 -11.73 4.25
N GLY A 247 -1.00 -10.77 3.71
CA GLY A 247 0.08 -10.08 4.39
C GLY A 247 1.42 -10.81 4.38
N ILE A 248 2.39 -10.31 5.15
CA ILE A 248 3.78 -10.80 5.17
C ILE A 248 3.91 -12.29 5.54
N ARG A 249 2.95 -12.84 6.29
CA ARG A 249 2.87 -14.27 6.65
C ARG A 249 1.78 -14.98 5.84
N SER A 250 1.73 -14.69 4.56
CA SER A 250 0.74 -15.18 3.62
C SER A 250 0.72 -16.71 3.55
N ALA A 251 -0.44 -17.30 3.85
CA ALA A 251 -0.69 -18.72 3.64
C ALA A 251 -0.73 -19.05 2.14
N VAL A 252 -1.30 -18.15 1.32
CA VAL A 252 -1.32 -18.33 -0.14
C VAL A 252 0.09 -18.42 -0.69
N ARG A 253 1.01 -17.51 -0.25
CA ARG A 253 2.42 -17.54 -0.66
C ARG A 253 3.10 -18.85 -0.26
N SER A 254 2.94 -19.27 1.01
CA SER A 254 3.55 -20.49 1.54
C SER A 254 3.09 -21.73 0.76
N LEU A 255 1.81 -21.82 0.45
CA LEU A 255 1.25 -22.91 -0.35
C LEU A 255 1.71 -22.87 -1.82
N LEU A 256 1.94 -21.67 -2.36
CA LEU A 256 2.28 -21.46 -3.77
C LEU A 256 3.75 -21.76 -4.08
N ILE A 257 4.68 -21.27 -3.25
CA ILE A 257 6.11 -21.29 -3.53
C ILE A 257 6.96 -21.94 -2.41
N GLY A 258 6.36 -22.29 -1.28
CA GLY A 258 7.07 -22.80 -0.10
C GLY A 258 7.66 -21.71 0.78
N ASP A 259 7.75 -21.98 2.08
CA ASP A 259 8.25 -21.02 3.07
C ASP A 259 9.77 -20.82 2.97
N ASP A 260 10.51 -21.84 2.57
CA ASP A 260 11.98 -21.83 2.52
C ASP A 260 12.54 -21.08 1.30
N VAL A 261 11.72 -20.86 0.26
CA VAL A 261 12.20 -20.22 -0.99
C VAL A 261 12.51 -18.74 -0.80
N THR A 262 11.66 -18.04 0.00
CA THR A 262 11.87 -16.65 0.36
C THR A 262 11.49 -16.45 1.83
N PRO A 263 12.35 -16.89 2.77
CA PRO A 263 12.04 -16.82 4.20
C PRO A 263 11.91 -15.38 4.69
N LEU A 264 11.31 -15.22 5.87
CA LEU A 264 11.32 -13.94 6.57
C LEU A 264 12.76 -13.56 6.93
N ARG A 265 13.16 -12.34 6.58
CA ARG A 265 14.47 -11.79 6.90
C ARG A 265 14.33 -10.74 8.00
N TYR A 266 14.96 -10.97 9.13
CA TYR A 266 15.03 -10.01 10.22
C TYR A 266 15.93 -8.83 9.83
N LEU A 267 15.45 -7.60 10.05
CA LEU A 267 16.15 -6.38 9.64
C LEU A 267 17.00 -5.74 10.76
N GLY A 268 17.28 -6.47 11.83
CA GLY A 268 18.19 -6.03 12.89
C GLY A 268 17.61 -5.00 13.85
N CYS A 269 16.31 -4.72 13.85
CA CYS A 269 15.70 -3.73 14.73
C CYS A 269 14.30 -4.12 15.20
N ILE A 270 13.90 -3.51 16.32
CA ILE A 270 12.52 -3.52 16.82
C ILE A 270 11.85 -2.19 16.51
N VAL A 271 10.53 -2.23 16.34
CA VAL A 271 9.65 -1.06 16.31
C VAL A 271 8.66 -1.16 17.45
N ILE A 272 8.56 -0.09 18.24
CA ILE A 272 7.53 0.13 19.26
C ILE A 272 6.64 1.27 18.78
N LEU A 273 5.33 1.07 18.80
CA LEU A 273 4.31 2.00 18.34
C LEU A 273 3.37 2.34 19.48
N GLY A 274 3.00 3.61 19.58
CA GLY A 274 1.96 4.05 20.51
C GLY A 274 1.10 5.17 19.94
N ILE A 275 -0.13 5.23 20.44
CA ILE A 275 -1.08 6.30 20.14
C ILE A 275 -1.37 7.03 21.45
N CYS A 276 -1.03 8.31 21.51
CA CYS A 276 -1.28 9.16 22.68
C CYS A 276 -2.45 10.10 22.40
N PRO A 277 -3.58 9.97 23.14
CA PRO A 277 -4.61 10.99 23.15
C PRO A 277 -4.06 12.31 23.70
N LEU A 278 -4.31 13.43 23.00
CA LEU A 278 -3.80 14.75 23.42
C LEU A 278 -4.42 15.21 24.75
N GLU A 279 -5.62 14.74 25.07
CA GLU A 279 -6.24 14.99 26.37
C GLU A 279 -5.43 14.48 27.57
N ASN A 280 -4.59 13.46 27.37
CA ASN A 280 -3.70 12.94 28.40
C ASN A 280 -2.49 13.87 28.67
N LEU A 281 -2.26 14.85 27.81
CA LEU A 281 -1.20 15.88 27.91
C LEU A 281 -1.72 17.19 28.54
N LYS A 282 -2.74 17.13 29.39
CA LYS A 282 -3.39 18.30 30.01
C LYS A 282 -2.37 19.27 30.63
N GLY A 283 -2.45 20.53 30.20
CA GLY A 283 -1.56 21.60 30.67
C GLY A 283 -0.18 21.63 30.03
N PHE A 284 0.08 20.77 29.05
CA PHE A 284 1.30 20.80 28.25
C PHE A 284 0.99 21.28 26.83
N ASP A 285 1.65 22.36 26.41
CA ASP A 285 1.53 22.92 25.05
C ASP A 285 2.85 22.81 24.30
N SER A 286 2.77 22.44 23.04
CA SER A 286 3.93 22.33 22.16
C SER A 286 3.54 22.63 20.71
N HIS A 287 4.29 23.50 20.05
CA HIS A 287 4.13 23.83 18.64
C HIS A 287 4.31 22.60 17.70
N LEU A 288 4.91 21.50 18.18
CA LEU A 288 5.06 20.25 17.45
C LEU A 288 3.76 19.43 17.43
N LEU A 289 2.78 19.76 18.30
CA LEU A 289 1.49 19.07 18.42
C LEU A 289 0.33 19.85 17.75
N ASP A 290 0.61 20.62 16.74
CA ASP A 290 -0.33 21.52 16.03
C ASP A 290 -1.28 20.79 15.05
N GLY A 291 -1.29 19.46 15.04
CA GLY A 291 -2.13 18.63 14.14
C GLY A 291 -1.66 18.60 12.68
N ALA A 292 -0.56 19.30 12.33
CA ALA A 292 -0.07 19.39 10.96
C ALA A 292 1.46 19.23 10.84
N THR A 293 2.16 19.09 11.97
CA THR A 293 3.60 18.86 12.03
C THR A 293 3.90 17.38 12.24
N VAL A 294 4.76 16.85 11.40
CA VAL A 294 5.42 15.54 11.57
C VAL A 294 6.83 15.82 12.05
N PHE A 295 7.25 15.20 13.14
CA PHE A 295 8.60 15.39 13.63
C PHE A 295 9.30 14.07 13.97
N GLN A 296 10.62 14.11 13.96
CA GLN A 296 11.47 12.99 14.27
C GLN A 296 12.59 13.47 15.19
N THR A 297 13.03 12.59 16.09
CA THR A 297 14.24 12.81 16.88
C THR A 297 15.15 11.61 16.75
N VAL A 298 16.43 11.85 16.55
CA VAL A 298 17.43 10.85 16.19
C VAL A 298 18.73 11.07 16.95
N ASN A 299 19.45 9.98 17.29
CA ASN A 299 20.78 10.03 17.89
C ASN A 299 21.83 9.21 17.13
N GLY A 300 21.48 8.69 15.96
CA GLY A 300 22.36 7.82 15.15
C GLY A 300 22.25 6.32 15.47
N ASN A 301 21.45 5.94 16.45
CA ASN A 301 21.16 4.56 16.81
C ASN A 301 19.66 4.35 17.03
N GLU A 302 19.02 5.31 17.67
CA GLU A 302 17.61 5.30 17.99
C GLU A 302 16.88 6.40 17.21
N ARG A 303 15.66 6.12 16.84
CA ARG A 303 14.81 7.06 16.14
C ARG A 303 13.39 7.00 16.67
N ILE A 304 12.83 8.15 17.04
CA ILE A 304 11.40 8.31 17.23
C ILE A 304 10.82 9.14 16.08
N TYR A 305 9.69 8.69 15.56
CA TYR A 305 8.92 9.36 14.53
C TYR A 305 7.53 9.65 15.08
N MET A 306 7.07 10.87 14.98
CA MET A 306 5.77 11.29 15.46
C MET A 306 4.97 11.96 14.35
N MET A 307 3.68 11.65 14.29
CA MET A 307 2.76 12.21 13.32
C MET A 307 1.36 12.38 13.91
N PRO A 308 0.57 13.37 13.45
CA PRO A 308 -0.84 13.44 13.76
C PRO A 308 -1.54 12.14 13.36
N TYR A 309 -2.32 11.56 14.29
CA TYR A 309 -3.05 10.30 14.08
C TYR A 309 -4.54 10.54 13.85
N SER A 310 -5.12 11.40 14.66
CA SER A 310 -6.45 11.99 14.53
C SER A 310 -6.39 13.46 14.95
N THR A 311 -7.51 14.16 14.95
CA THR A 311 -7.59 15.55 15.41
C THR A 311 -7.21 15.74 16.89
N ASP A 312 -7.29 14.66 17.66
CA ASP A 312 -7.14 14.61 19.12
C ASP A 312 -6.09 13.63 19.60
N SER A 313 -5.28 13.07 18.70
CA SER A 313 -4.23 12.13 19.09
C SER A 313 -3.00 12.20 18.18
N VAL A 314 -1.85 11.83 18.74
CA VAL A 314 -0.56 11.69 18.05
C VAL A 314 -0.09 10.24 18.10
N MET A 315 0.38 9.73 16.96
CA MET A 315 1.07 8.45 16.88
C MET A 315 2.58 8.66 16.98
N TRP A 316 3.24 7.82 17.74
CA TRP A 316 4.69 7.74 17.78
C TRP A 316 5.20 6.35 17.41
N GLN A 317 6.36 6.31 16.80
CA GLN A 317 7.07 5.09 16.40
C GLN A 317 8.52 5.21 16.82
N LEU A 318 8.90 4.49 17.87
CA LEU A 318 10.29 4.34 18.30
C LEU A 318 10.89 3.12 17.62
N SER A 319 12.11 3.25 17.10
CA SER A 319 12.85 2.13 16.51
C SER A 319 14.32 2.20 16.90
N PHE A 320 14.93 1.04 17.13
CA PHE A 320 16.33 0.91 17.48
C PHE A 320 16.86 -0.49 17.15
N PRO A 321 18.18 -0.63 16.92
CA PRO A 321 18.83 -1.92 16.71
C PRO A 321 18.69 -2.82 17.93
N MET A 322 18.38 -4.09 17.69
CA MET A 322 18.26 -5.13 18.70
C MET A 322 18.46 -6.50 18.05
N SER A 323 18.95 -7.50 18.79
CA SER A 323 18.98 -8.86 18.27
C SER A 323 17.56 -9.43 18.08
N GLU A 324 17.38 -10.37 17.16
CA GLU A 324 16.07 -10.96 16.87
C GLU A 324 15.44 -11.59 18.11
N LYS A 325 16.27 -12.29 18.91
CA LYS A 325 15.82 -12.94 20.13
C LYS A 325 15.30 -11.91 21.15
N GLU A 326 16.10 -10.89 21.45
CA GLU A 326 15.70 -9.84 22.41
C GLU A 326 14.46 -9.09 21.94
N ALA A 327 14.34 -8.82 20.64
CA ALA A 327 13.18 -8.15 20.07
C ALA A 327 11.89 -8.99 20.17
N LYS A 328 11.99 -10.32 20.00
CA LYS A 328 10.89 -11.26 20.25
C LYS A 328 10.54 -11.31 21.73
N ASP A 329 11.53 -11.52 22.59
CA ASP A 329 11.36 -11.61 24.04
C ASP A 329 10.68 -10.33 24.59
N LEU A 330 11.12 -9.13 24.16
CA LEU A 330 10.51 -7.87 24.57
C LEU A 330 9.06 -7.71 24.05
N SER A 331 8.81 -8.11 22.81
CA SER A 331 7.46 -8.08 22.25
C SER A 331 6.49 -9.01 22.98
N GLU A 332 6.95 -10.18 23.39
CA GLU A 332 6.16 -11.19 24.13
C GLU A 332 5.88 -10.79 25.58
N GLN A 333 6.75 -9.98 26.22
CA GLN A 333 6.51 -9.39 27.54
C GLN A 333 5.32 -8.42 27.56
N GLY A 334 4.88 -7.95 26.41
CA GLY A 334 3.63 -7.23 26.24
C GLY A 334 3.75 -5.70 26.38
N PRO A 335 2.60 -5.01 26.32
CA PRO A 335 2.56 -3.55 26.17
C PRO A 335 3.22 -2.75 27.31
N GLN A 336 3.18 -3.23 28.55
CA GLN A 336 3.77 -2.54 29.68
C GLN A 336 5.31 -2.54 29.58
N ALA A 337 5.92 -3.67 29.26
CA ALA A 337 7.38 -3.76 29.07
C ALA A 337 7.85 -2.91 27.89
N LEU A 338 7.09 -2.89 26.79
CA LEU A 338 7.35 -2.03 25.63
C LEU A 338 7.28 -0.54 26.02
N LYS A 339 6.32 -0.15 26.86
CA LYS A 339 6.22 1.23 27.39
C LYS A 339 7.42 1.60 28.22
N GLU A 340 7.80 0.76 29.17
CA GLU A 340 8.92 1.00 30.07
C GLU A 340 10.23 1.15 29.30
N GLU A 341 10.49 0.27 28.33
CA GLU A 341 11.65 0.35 27.46
C GLU A 341 11.64 1.62 26.60
N GLY A 342 10.48 1.98 26.04
CA GLY A 342 10.30 3.21 25.29
C GLY A 342 10.58 4.45 26.13
N CYS A 343 9.99 4.56 27.33
CA CYS A 343 10.22 5.68 28.25
C CYS A 343 11.68 5.77 28.69
N ARG A 344 12.33 4.63 28.96
CA ARG A 344 13.74 4.57 29.36
C ARG A 344 14.69 5.15 28.32
N ARG A 345 14.40 4.87 27.04
CA ARG A 345 15.25 5.30 25.90
C ARG A 345 15.02 6.73 25.46
N THR A 346 13.85 7.28 25.67
CA THR A 346 13.42 8.56 25.07
C THR A 346 13.31 9.71 26.07
N GLN A 347 14.20 9.76 27.08
CA GLN A 347 14.34 10.90 27.97
C GLN A 347 15.06 12.06 27.26
N TRP A 348 14.46 12.51 26.14
CA TRP A 348 15.00 13.53 25.23
C TRP A 348 14.32 14.87 25.46
N HIS A 349 14.31 15.73 24.44
CA HIS A 349 13.65 17.04 24.50
C HIS A 349 12.11 16.93 24.50
N ASP A 350 11.46 17.97 25.01
CA ASP A 350 10.00 18.14 24.94
C ASP A 350 9.50 18.15 23.47
N PRO A 351 8.34 17.54 23.18
CA PRO A 351 7.35 16.93 24.08
C PRO A 351 7.49 15.41 24.24
N ILE A 352 8.63 14.80 23.91
CA ILE A 352 8.78 13.36 23.78
C ILE A 352 8.53 12.62 25.11
N PRO A 353 9.21 12.96 26.23
CA PRO A 353 9.00 12.26 27.50
C PRO A 353 7.54 12.34 27.97
N GLN A 354 6.88 13.47 27.76
CA GLN A 354 5.48 13.68 28.16
C GLN A 354 4.54 12.80 27.34
N ILE A 355 4.72 12.72 26.03
CA ILE A 355 3.92 11.84 25.14
C ILE A 355 4.10 10.38 25.52
N MET A 356 5.35 9.94 25.73
CA MET A 356 5.67 8.56 26.10
C MET A 356 5.02 8.19 27.45
N ALA A 357 5.15 9.04 28.46
CA ALA A 357 4.55 8.83 29.78
C ALA A 357 3.01 8.82 29.74
N ALA A 358 2.40 9.73 28.96
CA ALA A 358 0.96 9.89 28.85
C ALA A 358 0.28 8.80 28.01
N THR A 359 1.04 8.05 27.18
CA THR A 359 0.49 6.95 26.36
C THR A 359 0.12 5.77 27.25
N LEU A 360 -1.13 5.32 27.19
CA LEU A 360 -1.58 4.15 27.94
C LEU A 360 -0.94 2.87 27.37
N ALA A 361 -0.55 1.93 28.24
CA ALA A 361 0.07 0.67 27.79
C ALA A 361 -0.81 -0.09 26.79
N ALA A 362 -2.12 -0.10 26.98
CA ALA A 362 -3.07 -0.72 26.04
C ALA A 362 -3.04 -0.13 24.62
N GLN A 363 -2.49 1.07 24.46
CA GLN A 363 -2.31 1.74 23.16
C GLN A 363 -0.90 1.53 22.58
N ILE A 364 -0.11 0.63 23.15
CA ILE A 364 1.27 0.36 22.75
C ILE A 364 1.38 -1.06 22.19
N THR A 365 2.07 -1.18 21.06
CA THR A 365 2.45 -2.46 20.47
C THR A 365 3.92 -2.40 20.04
N GLY A 366 4.57 -3.55 19.91
CA GLY A 366 5.93 -3.60 19.41
C GLY A 366 6.20 -4.94 18.76
N TYR A 367 7.07 -4.93 17.74
CA TYR A 367 7.40 -6.13 16.98
C TYR A 367 8.79 -6.04 16.35
N PRO A 368 9.51 -7.18 16.23
CA PRO A 368 10.70 -7.26 15.41
C PRO A 368 10.36 -6.99 13.93
N VAL A 369 11.21 -6.23 13.26
CA VAL A 369 10.98 -5.83 11.87
C VAL A 369 11.50 -6.88 10.91
N TYR A 370 10.62 -7.32 10.02
CA TYR A 370 10.93 -8.28 8.97
C TYR A 370 10.58 -7.73 7.60
N ASP A 371 11.27 -8.25 6.60
CA ASP A 371 10.88 -8.23 5.19
C ASP A 371 11.09 -9.62 4.56
N ARG A 372 11.03 -9.70 3.24
CA ARG A 372 11.44 -10.85 2.44
C ARG A 372 12.25 -10.35 1.25
N GLU A 373 13.07 -11.22 0.70
CA GLU A 373 13.71 -10.97 -0.59
C GLU A 373 12.67 -10.73 -1.69
N LEU A 374 13.10 -10.02 -2.73
CA LEU A 374 12.27 -9.76 -3.91
C LEU A 374 11.80 -11.09 -4.50
N LEU A 375 10.50 -11.16 -4.77
CA LEU A 375 9.91 -12.32 -5.42
C LEU A 375 10.38 -12.40 -6.88
N ASP A 376 11.04 -13.51 -7.26
CA ASP A 376 11.36 -13.77 -8.67
C ASP A 376 10.08 -14.11 -9.44
N PRO A 377 9.75 -13.39 -10.53
CA PRO A 377 8.58 -13.71 -11.36
C PRO A 377 8.53 -15.14 -11.85
N LYS A 378 9.68 -15.81 -11.95
CA LYS A 378 9.76 -17.23 -12.37
C LYS A 378 9.06 -18.17 -11.40
N LEU A 379 9.03 -17.83 -10.11
CA LEU A 379 8.37 -18.65 -9.08
C LEU A 379 6.85 -18.70 -9.26
N LEU A 380 6.26 -17.67 -9.89
CA LEU A 380 4.82 -17.60 -10.16
C LEU A 380 4.42 -18.22 -11.50
N LYS A 381 5.36 -18.55 -12.39
CA LYS A 381 5.05 -19.02 -13.76
C LYS A 381 4.23 -20.31 -13.81
N ASN A 382 4.40 -21.18 -12.82
CA ASN A 382 3.72 -22.47 -12.77
C ASN A 382 2.30 -22.38 -12.22
N ALA A 383 1.96 -21.32 -11.50
CA ALA A 383 0.60 -21.06 -11.03
C ALA A 383 -0.29 -20.65 -12.21
N ARG A 384 -1.44 -21.28 -12.34
CA ARG A 384 -2.37 -20.99 -13.46
C ARG A 384 -3.35 -19.89 -13.10
N CYS A 385 -3.91 -19.99 -11.90
CA CYS A 385 -5.03 -19.18 -11.44
C CYS A 385 -4.79 -18.60 -10.04
N VAL A 386 -3.52 -18.51 -9.58
CA VAL A 386 -3.17 -17.98 -8.27
C VAL A 386 -2.14 -16.85 -8.44
N THR A 387 -2.33 -15.75 -7.70
CA THR A 387 -1.39 -14.62 -7.65
C THR A 387 -1.38 -13.98 -6.26
N LEU A 388 -0.47 -13.03 -6.05
CA LEU A 388 -0.25 -12.33 -4.78
C LEU A 388 -0.30 -10.82 -4.97
N ILE A 389 -0.74 -10.08 -3.94
CA ILE A 389 -0.69 -8.60 -3.89
C ILE A 389 -0.24 -8.09 -2.52
N GLY A 390 0.26 -6.87 -2.47
CA GLY A 390 0.69 -6.22 -1.23
C GLY A 390 1.77 -7.00 -0.50
N ASP A 391 1.71 -7.03 0.83
CA ASP A 391 2.73 -7.69 1.66
C ASP A 391 2.81 -9.21 1.46
N ALA A 392 1.83 -9.86 0.82
CA ALA A 392 1.95 -11.24 0.40
C ALA A 392 2.94 -11.41 -0.75
N ALA A 393 3.03 -10.42 -1.65
CA ALA A 393 3.96 -10.42 -2.77
C ALA A 393 5.31 -9.77 -2.43
N HIS A 394 5.28 -8.57 -1.81
CA HIS A 394 6.44 -7.71 -1.63
C HIS A 394 6.46 -7.02 -0.24
N PRO A 395 6.56 -7.79 0.85
CA PRO A 395 6.61 -7.23 2.20
C PRO A 395 7.87 -6.36 2.37
N MET A 396 7.71 -5.26 3.11
CA MET A 396 8.78 -4.29 3.29
C MET A 396 8.72 -3.62 4.68
N SER A 397 9.85 -3.06 5.12
CA SER A 397 9.91 -2.35 6.39
C SER A 397 8.98 -1.13 6.42
N PRO A 398 8.50 -0.68 7.60
CA PRO A 398 7.57 0.43 7.72
C PRO A 398 8.21 1.81 7.47
N PHE A 399 9.53 1.92 7.41
CA PHE A 399 10.27 3.20 7.50
C PHE A 399 10.09 4.16 6.32
N LYS A 400 9.61 3.67 5.18
CA LYS A 400 9.28 4.51 4.01
C LYS A 400 7.78 4.68 3.78
N GLY A 401 6.94 4.02 4.57
CA GLY A 401 5.48 4.09 4.46
C GLY A 401 4.94 3.66 3.10
N GLN A 402 5.59 2.69 2.44
CA GLN A 402 5.24 2.30 1.07
C GLN A 402 4.32 1.07 0.99
N GLY A 403 4.27 0.20 2.00
CA GLY A 403 3.52 -1.07 1.92
C GLY A 403 2.07 -0.90 1.50
N ALA A 404 1.28 -0.11 2.25
CA ALA A 404 -0.12 0.16 1.91
C ALA A 404 -0.28 0.89 0.56
N ASN A 405 0.65 1.80 0.22
CA ASN A 405 0.63 2.48 -1.08
C ASN A 405 0.77 1.49 -2.24
N GLN A 406 1.67 0.52 -2.13
CA GLN A 406 1.86 -0.51 -3.15
C GLN A 406 0.65 -1.45 -3.22
N ALA A 407 0.11 -1.90 -2.08
CA ALA A 407 -1.07 -2.76 -2.03
C ALA A 407 -2.31 -2.13 -2.71
N LEU A 408 -2.55 -0.83 -2.53
CA LEU A 408 -3.63 -0.09 -3.21
C LEU A 408 -3.41 -0.02 -4.73
N LEU A 409 -2.15 0.17 -5.15
CA LEU A 409 -1.80 0.20 -6.58
C LEU A 409 -1.95 -1.18 -7.21
N ASP A 410 -1.55 -2.25 -6.53
CA ASP A 410 -1.71 -3.64 -6.98
C ASP A 410 -3.18 -3.99 -7.19
N ALA A 411 -4.02 -3.70 -6.19
CA ALA A 411 -5.46 -3.96 -6.26
C ALA A 411 -6.10 -3.32 -7.50
N LEU A 412 -5.77 -2.04 -7.72
CA LEU A 412 -6.29 -1.31 -8.87
C LEU A 412 -5.71 -1.81 -10.21
N ALA A 413 -4.42 -2.15 -10.24
CA ALA A 413 -3.75 -2.68 -11.43
C ALA A 413 -4.33 -4.04 -11.83
N LEU A 414 -4.51 -4.95 -10.87
CA LEU A 414 -5.08 -6.28 -11.13
C LEU A 414 -6.52 -6.19 -11.64
N ALA A 415 -7.39 -5.41 -11.00
CA ALA A 415 -8.76 -5.25 -11.46
C ALA A 415 -8.85 -4.62 -12.88
N ARG A 416 -7.95 -3.69 -13.19
CA ARG A 416 -7.81 -3.14 -14.55
C ARG A 416 -7.28 -4.17 -15.54
N GLY A 417 -6.34 -5.02 -15.12
CA GLY A 417 -5.82 -6.14 -15.88
C GLY A 417 -6.93 -7.13 -16.25
N ILE A 418 -7.77 -7.52 -15.28
CA ILE A 418 -8.92 -8.41 -15.49
C ILE A 418 -9.90 -7.78 -16.50
N THR A 419 -10.25 -6.49 -16.31
CA THR A 419 -11.15 -5.78 -17.23
C THR A 419 -10.59 -5.73 -18.68
N LYS A 420 -9.27 -5.57 -18.82
CA LYS A 420 -8.59 -5.50 -20.13
C LYS A 420 -8.46 -6.88 -20.77
N GLY A 421 -8.05 -7.89 -19.99
CA GLY A 421 -7.66 -9.21 -20.50
C GLY A 421 -8.82 -10.18 -20.69
N CYS A 422 -9.97 -9.94 -20.02
CA CYS A 422 -11.10 -10.85 -20.05
C CYS A 422 -12.23 -10.41 -21.00
N ARG A 423 -12.20 -9.20 -21.57
CA ARG A 423 -13.18 -8.69 -22.54
C ARG A 423 -12.51 -8.41 -23.89
N PRO A 424 -13.27 -8.54 -25.02
CA PRO A 424 -14.58 -9.16 -25.22
C PRO A 424 -14.44 -10.67 -25.40
N LEU A 425 -15.51 -11.42 -25.19
CA LEU A 425 -15.65 -12.84 -25.61
C LEU A 425 -15.04 -13.91 -24.66
N SER A 426 -14.87 -13.64 -23.37
CA SER A 426 -14.43 -14.69 -22.41
C SER A 426 -13.14 -15.44 -22.81
N GLN A 427 -12.27 -14.83 -23.60
CA GLN A 427 -11.04 -15.46 -24.15
C GLN A 427 -10.13 -16.04 -23.06
N TRP A 428 -10.25 -15.55 -21.81
CA TRP A 428 -9.52 -16.09 -20.69
C TRP A 428 -9.89 -17.56 -20.37
N LYS A 429 -11.10 -18.01 -20.75
CA LYS A 429 -11.52 -19.41 -20.57
C LYS A 429 -10.72 -20.36 -21.43
N ASP A 430 -10.34 -19.92 -22.64
CA ASP A 430 -9.54 -20.70 -23.59
C ASP A 430 -8.02 -20.51 -23.34
N ALA A 431 -7.57 -19.26 -23.22
CA ALA A 431 -6.16 -18.93 -23.04
C ALA A 431 -5.65 -19.09 -21.60
N GLY A 432 -6.57 -19.14 -20.62
CA GLY A 432 -6.26 -19.15 -19.19
C GLY A 432 -6.05 -17.73 -18.62
N VAL A 433 -6.39 -17.56 -17.33
CA VAL A 433 -6.24 -16.29 -16.61
C VAL A 433 -4.77 -15.85 -16.54
N ARG A 434 -3.84 -16.80 -16.43
CA ARG A 434 -2.40 -16.51 -16.41
C ARG A 434 -1.94 -15.75 -17.65
N GLN A 435 -2.24 -16.26 -18.81
CA GLN A 435 -1.82 -15.65 -20.08
C GLN A 435 -2.58 -14.34 -20.35
N SER A 436 -3.87 -14.30 -20.02
CA SER A 436 -4.72 -13.14 -20.30
C SER A 436 -4.48 -11.95 -19.38
N VAL A 437 -4.07 -12.19 -18.11
CA VAL A 437 -4.03 -11.18 -17.05
C VAL A 437 -2.76 -11.23 -16.23
N LEU A 438 -2.44 -12.38 -15.60
CA LEU A 438 -1.50 -12.44 -14.50
C LEU A 438 -0.05 -12.16 -14.90
N THR A 439 0.38 -12.63 -16.06
CA THR A 439 1.76 -12.45 -16.54
C THR A 439 2.12 -10.97 -16.69
N GLU A 440 1.24 -10.17 -17.31
CA GLU A 440 1.47 -8.71 -17.47
C GLU A 440 1.38 -8.00 -16.10
N PHE A 441 0.40 -8.37 -15.27
CA PHE A 441 0.19 -7.79 -13.96
C PHE A 441 1.37 -8.03 -13.02
N GLU A 442 1.82 -9.28 -12.88
CA GLU A 442 2.91 -9.66 -11.98
C GLU A 442 4.23 -9.01 -12.37
N SER A 443 4.52 -8.94 -13.68
CA SER A 443 5.72 -8.26 -14.18
C SER A 443 5.72 -6.78 -13.80
N GLU A 444 4.62 -6.06 -14.02
CA GLU A 444 4.49 -4.63 -13.65
C GLU A 444 4.57 -4.42 -12.14
N MET A 445 3.84 -5.24 -11.36
CA MET A 445 3.79 -5.15 -9.91
C MET A 445 5.17 -5.35 -9.29
N LEU A 446 5.88 -6.40 -9.69
CA LEU A 446 7.19 -6.74 -9.14
C LEU A 446 8.27 -5.73 -9.55
N GLU A 447 8.26 -5.25 -10.81
CA GLU A 447 9.16 -4.18 -11.26
C GLU A 447 8.93 -2.88 -10.47
N ARG A 448 7.68 -2.47 -10.31
CA ARG A 448 7.31 -1.25 -9.58
C ARG A 448 7.66 -1.34 -8.09
N SER A 449 7.41 -2.48 -7.44
CA SER A 449 7.65 -2.67 -6.01
C SER A 449 9.12 -2.92 -5.66
N ALA A 450 9.93 -3.46 -6.57
CA ALA A 450 11.32 -3.80 -6.32
C ALA A 450 12.14 -2.67 -5.73
N SER A 451 12.07 -1.47 -6.34
CA SER A 451 12.77 -0.28 -5.81
C SER A 451 12.27 0.11 -4.41
N LYS A 452 10.99 -0.13 -4.08
CA LYS A 452 10.39 0.23 -2.80
C LYS A 452 10.82 -0.73 -1.68
N VAL A 453 10.88 -2.03 -1.98
CA VAL A 453 11.39 -3.05 -1.06
C VAL A 453 12.85 -2.75 -0.73
N LYS A 454 13.71 -2.54 -1.75
CA LYS A 454 15.11 -2.20 -1.56
C LYS A 454 15.30 -0.90 -0.77
N ASP A 455 14.63 0.18 -1.16
CA ASP A 455 14.69 1.47 -0.47
C ASP A 455 14.24 1.37 0.99
N SER A 456 13.26 0.52 1.29
CA SER A 456 12.75 0.32 2.64
C SER A 456 13.70 -0.49 3.52
N ALA A 457 14.41 -1.47 2.96
CA ALA A 457 15.45 -2.21 3.65
C ALA A 457 16.66 -1.32 3.96
N GLU A 458 17.18 -0.58 2.96
CA GLU A 458 18.29 0.37 3.15
C GLU A 458 17.95 1.48 4.18
N ALA A 459 16.68 1.86 4.29
CA ALA A 459 16.26 2.86 5.26
C ALA A 459 16.46 2.40 6.71
N VAL A 460 16.42 1.11 6.98
CA VAL A 460 16.69 0.57 8.33
C VAL A 460 18.11 0.93 8.76
N GLU A 461 19.09 0.66 7.92
CA GLU A 461 20.51 0.94 8.19
C GLU A 461 20.78 2.45 8.28
N LEU A 462 20.27 3.23 7.32
CA LEU A 462 20.48 4.68 7.28
C LEU A 462 19.90 5.39 8.49
N LEU A 463 18.67 5.01 8.91
CA LEU A 463 17.96 5.68 10.00
C LEU A 463 18.51 5.33 11.39
N HIS A 464 19.26 4.23 11.52
CA HIS A 464 19.91 3.80 12.75
C HIS A 464 21.44 3.93 12.68
N SER A 465 21.93 4.88 11.87
CA SER A 465 23.35 5.19 11.74
C SER A 465 23.60 6.69 11.96
N LYS A 466 24.88 7.07 12.18
CA LYS A 466 25.28 8.48 12.33
C LYS A 466 24.97 9.34 11.10
N VAL A 467 24.72 8.73 9.93
CA VAL A 467 24.33 9.43 8.71
C VAL A 467 23.01 10.19 8.91
N VAL A 468 22.11 9.71 9.75
CA VAL A 468 20.84 10.38 10.05
C VAL A 468 21.00 11.75 10.71
N LEU A 469 22.15 12.03 11.34
CA LEU A 469 22.47 13.30 11.99
C LEU A 469 22.94 14.41 11.02
N ARG A 470 23.15 14.09 9.74
CA ARG A 470 23.55 15.08 8.73
C ARG A 470 22.47 16.15 8.57
N GLU A 471 22.88 17.40 8.54
CA GLU A 471 21.99 18.53 8.28
C GLU A 471 21.49 18.54 6.83
N GLY A 472 20.27 19.01 6.61
CA GLY A 472 19.72 19.14 5.28
C GLY A 472 18.23 19.45 5.27
N ASN A 473 17.80 20.27 4.32
CA ASN A 473 16.40 20.74 4.19
C ASN A 473 15.58 19.95 3.16
N GLU A 474 15.99 18.70 2.88
CA GLU A 474 15.30 17.79 1.98
C GLU A 474 14.66 16.64 2.74
N THR A 475 13.72 15.95 2.08
CA THR A 475 13.14 14.72 2.65
C THR A 475 14.27 13.74 2.97
N ARG A 476 14.31 13.20 4.19
CA ARG A 476 15.41 12.32 4.66
C ARG A 476 15.74 11.19 3.69
N GLY A 477 14.75 10.64 3.00
CA GLY A 477 14.97 9.60 2.01
C GLY A 477 15.80 10.01 0.80
N ARG A 478 15.84 11.30 0.43
CA ARG A 478 16.68 11.82 -0.66
C ARG A 478 17.99 12.43 -0.16
N GLY A 479 17.91 13.24 0.90
CA GLY A 479 19.08 13.96 1.42
C GLY A 479 20.19 13.04 1.96
N LEU A 480 19.84 11.85 2.45
CA LEU A 480 20.81 10.89 2.97
C LEU A 480 21.52 10.09 1.85
N LYS A 481 20.88 9.93 0.67
CA LYS A 481 21.44 9.18 -0.47
C LYS A 481 22.30 10.05 -1.42
N SER A 482 22.14 11.38 -1.43
CA SER A 482 22.71 12.23 -2.48
C SER A 482 24.13 12.76 -2.20
N LYS A 483 24.81 12.33 -1.14
CA LYS A 483 26.11 12.90 -0.73
C LYS A 483 27.24 11.86 -0.58
N ASP A 484 27.07 10.64 -1.02
CA ASP A 484 28.09 9.56 -0.95
C ASP A 484 28.42 8.95 -2.33
N ILE A 485 28.31 9.73 -3.43
CA ILE A 485 28.83 9.39 -4.76
C ILE A 485 29.81 10.49 -5.19
#